data_6c06dd3538d729ba04de949cadc33361
#
_entry.id   6c06dd3538d729ba04de949cadc33361
#
_cell.length_a   1.000
_cell.length_b   1.000
_cell.length_c   1.000
_cell.angle_alpha   90.00
_cell.angle_beta   90.00
_cell.angle_gamma   90.00
#
_symmetry.space_group_name_H-M   'P 1'
#
loop_
_entity.id
_entity.type
_entity.pdbx_description
1 polymer ?
#
loop_
_entity_poly.entity_id
_entity_poly.type
_entity_poly.pdbx_seq_one_letter_code
_entity_poly.pdbx_strand_id
1 'polypeptide(L)'
;MGKELLRGFSELQDEHHAMIERLGTGLRSVDDLSKFLRSTTLRTSARNQFRGQITKILKGGINTEVELRLNESSKIIATVTNESVKQMGLKKGAYAIALIKSSWIILSTDRDITTSARNRLEGTVNKIIKGKVNSEIQLNLGAEKRLSCILTNESVNSLKLRKRQTAYALFKASSVILMSD
;
A
#
# COMPACT_ATOMS: atom_id res chain seq x y z
N MET A 1 -7.04 11.76 39.04
CA MET A 1 -7.85 11.07 37.99
C MET A 1 -8.78 12.01 37.23
N GLY A 2 -9.66 12.83 37.86
CA GLY A 2 -10.57 13.71 37.10
C GLY A 2 -9.91 14.89 36.35
N LYS A 3 -8.81 15.45 36.88
CA LYS A 3 -8.11 16.59 36.23
C LYS A 3 -7.31 16.19 34.99
N GLU A 4 -6.76 14.99 34.91
CA GLU A 4 -6.05 14.47 33.74
C GLU A 4 -7.00 14.11 32.60
N LEU A 5 -8.19 13.58 32.91
CA LEU A 5 -9.25 13.33 31.92
C LEU A 5 -9.76 14.63 31.29
N LEU A 6 -9.97 15.68 32.11
CA LEU A 6 -10.40 16.99 31.62
C LEU A 6 -9.32 17.67 30.76
N ARG A 7 -8.04 17.51 31.11
CA ARG A 7 -6.93 18.03 30.32
C ARG A 7 -6.81 17.33 28.97
N GLY A 8 -6.89 15.97 28.95
CA GLY A 8 -6.87 15.22 27.69
C GLY A 8 -8.08 15.52 26.80
N PHE A 9 -9.24 15.81 27.38
CA PHE A 9 -10.43 16.20 26.62
C PHE A 9 -10.27 17.62 26.03
N SER A 10 -9.67 18.55 26.77
CA SER A 10 -9.36 19.90 26.27
C SER A 10 -8.34 19.87 25.15
N GLU A 11 -7.26 19.09 25.29
CA GLU A 11 -6.24 18.92 24.25
C GLU A 11 -6.83 18.33 22.95
N LEU A 12 -7.74 17.34 23.06
CA LEU A 12 -8.46 16.77 21.93
C LEU A 12 -9.42 17.78 21.26
N GLN A 13 -10.08 18.64 22.04
CA GLN A 13 -10.93 19.69 21.49
C GLN A 13 -10.11 20.76 20.76
N ASP A 14 -8.97 21.14 21.31
CA ASP A 14 -8.07 22.12 20.69
C ASP A 14 -7.47 21.60 19.40
N GLU A 15 -7.04 20.34 19.34
CA GLU A 15 -6.61 19.68 18.09
C GLU A 15 -7.73 19.61 17.05
N HIS A 16 -8.94 19.27 17.48
CA HIS A 16 -10.11 19.20 16.61
C HIS A 16 -10.50 20.58 16.05
N HIS A 17 -10.46 21.64 16.87
CA HIS A 17 -10.70 23.03 16.44
C HIS A 17 -9.60 23.50 15.48
N ALA A 18 -8.33 23.24 15.79
CA ALA A 18 -7.22 23.60 14.89
C ALA A 18 -7.31 22.85 13.55
N MET A 19 -7.81 21.62 13.55
CA MET A 19 -8.07 20.84 12.33
C MET A 19 -9.21 21.45 11.51
N ILE A 20 -10.31 21.85 12.14
CA ILE A 20 -11.46 22.50 11.49
C ILE A 20 -11.06 23.89 10.94
N GLU A 21 -10.28 24.69 11.67
CA GLU A 21 -9.77 25.97 11.17
C GLU A 21 -8.84 25.79 9.97
N ARG A 22 -7.93 24.82 9.99
CA ARG A 22 -7.08 24.47 8.84
C ARG A 22 -7.89 24.02 7.63
N LEU A 23 -9.00 23.30 7.86
CA LEU A 23 -9.93 22.91 6.79
C LEU A 23 -10.70 24.12 6.25
N GLY A 24 -11.13 25.05 7.13
CA GLY A 24 -11.90 26.24 6.74
C GLY A 24 -11.09 27.32 6.03
N THR A 25 -9.81 27.48 6.36
CA THR A 25 -8.95 28.52 5.80
C THR A 25 -8.04 28.07 4.65
N GLY A 26 -7.80 26.76 4.51
CA GLY A 26 -6.81 26.20 3.58
C GLY A 26 -7.38 25.46 2.37
N LEU A 27 -8.64 25.03 2.41
CA LEU A 27 -9.24 24.23 1.34
C LEU A 27 -10.06 25.10 0.38
N ARG A 28 -9.38 25.73 -0.58
CA ARG A 28 -10.04 26.51 -1.64
C ARG A 28 -10.45 25.68 -2.86
N SER A 29 -10.05 24.40 -2.92
CA SER A 29 -10.36 23.51 -4.04
C SER A 29 -10.35 22.03 -3.62
N VAL A 30 -10.97 21.18 -4.45
CA VAL A 30 -10.90 19.70 -4.33
C VAL A 30 -9.45 19.20 -4.40
N ASP A 31 -8.57 19.94 -5.10
CA ASP A 31 -7.14 19.66 -5.17
C ASP A 31 -6.43 19.87 -3.82
N ASP A 32 -6.81 20.88 -3.04
CA ASP A 32 -6.25 21.14 -1.72
C ASP A 32 -6.71 20.08 -0.72
N LEU A 33 -7.98 19.65 -0.80
CA LEU A 33 -8.49 18.52 -0.03
C LEU A 33 -7.73 17.22 -0.38
N SER A 34 -7.48 16.99 -1.66
CA SER A 34 -6.72 15.81 -2.11
C SER A 34 -5.26 15.86 -1.67
N LYS A 35 -4.63 17.03 -1.62
CA LYS A 35 -3.28 17.25 -1.08
C LYS A 35 -3.25 17.07 0.43
N PHE A 36 -4.25 17.59 1.15
CA PHE A 36 -4.37 17.40 2.60
C PHE A 36 -4.56 15.92 2.95
N LEU A 37 -5.44 15.21 2.27
CA LEU A 37 -5.62 13.77 2.44
C LEU A 37 -4.36 12.97 2.07
N ARG A 38 -3.56 13.44 1.12
CA ARG A 38 -2.25 12.88 0.79
C ARG A 38 -1.17 13.23 1.81
N SER A 39 -1.26 14.34 2.52
CA SER A 39 -0.30 14.72 3.57
C SER A 39 -0.40 13.86 4.83
N THR A 40 -1.53 13.19 5.04
CA THR A 40 -1.70 12.14 6.05
C THR A 40 -1.08 10.80 5.63
N THR A 41 -0.48 10.72 4.42
CA THR A 41 0.23 9.53 3.97
C THR A 41 1.49 9.35 4.82
N LEU A 42 1.59 8.23 5.48
CA LEU A 42 2.75 7.85 6.30
C LEU A 42 4.06 8.09 5.56
N ARG A 43 4.95 8.86 6.16
CA ARG A 43 6.31 9.05 5.63
C ARG A 43 7.09 7.76 5.84
N THR A 44 7.17 6.94 4.82
CA THR A 44 7.91 5.66 4.82
C THR A 44 8.73 5.53 3.55
N SER A 45 9.80 4.75 3.61
CA SER A 45 10.63 4.42 2.44
C SER A 45 9.95 3.42 1.49
N ALA A 46 8.84 2.80 1.89
CA ALA A 46 8.05 1.94 1.02
C ALA A 46 7.28 2.79 -0.02
N ARG A 47 7.66 2.64 -1.28
CA ARG A 47 7.04 3.37 -2.41
C ARG A 47 5.59 2.96 -2.67
N ASN A 48 5.23 1.73 -2.32
CA ASN A 48 3.91 1.19 -2.54
C ASN A 48 3.19 1.11 -1.20
N GLN A 49 2.09 1.85 -1.11
CA GLN A 49 1.23 1.92 0.06
C GLN A 49 -0.20 1.73 -0.42
N PHE A 50 -0.85 0.66 0.04
CA PHE A 50 -2.19 0.31 -0.37
C PHE A 50 -3.09 0.16 0.85
N ARG A 51 -4.01 1.08 1.03
CA ARG A 51 -5.09 0.94 2.01
C ARG A 51 -6.11 -0.06 1.46
N GLY A 52 -6.46 -1.07 2.25
CA GLY A 52 -7.43 -2.09 1.88
C GLY A 52 -8.25 -2.56 3.07
N GLN A 53 -9.40 -3.14 2.79
CA GLN A 53 -10.25 -3.76 3.81
C GLN A 53 -9.83 -5.22 4.02
N ILE A 54 -9.67 -5.63 5.26
CA ILE A 54 -9.38 -7.03 5.61
C ILE A 54 -10.61 -7.89 5.35
N THR A 55 -10.51 -8.79 4.39
CA THR A 55 -11.60 -9.69 3.99
C THR A 55 -11.46 -11.07 4.62
N LYS A 56 -10.22 -11.50 4.88
CA LYS A 56 -9.92 -12.82 5.42
C LYS A 56 -8.73 -12.78 6.36
N ILE A 57 -8.81 -13.55 7.43
CA ILE A 57 -7.71 -13.82 8.35
C ILE A 57 -7.66 -15.34 8.56
N LEU A 58 -6.53 -15.96 8.21
CA LEU A 58 -6.25 -17.38 8.42
C LEU A 58 -5.13 -17.53 9.43
N LYS A 59 -5.48 -17.88 10.64
CA LYS A 59 -4.54 -18.06 11.73
C LYS A 59 -3.84 -19.43 11.58
N GLY A 60 -2.52 -19.42 11.50
CA GLY A 60 -1.67 -20.62 11.58
C GLY A 60 -1.05 -20.77 12.96
N GLY A 61 -0.12 -21.73 13.09
CA GLY A 61 0.58 -21.98 14.36
C GLY A 61 1.43 -20.80 14.83
N ILE A 62 2.24 -20.23 13.94
CA ILE A 62 3.18 -19.12 14.25
C ILE A 62 2.75 -17.84 13.54
N ASN A 63 2.35 -17.96 12.29
CA ASN A 63 2.00 -16.85 11.41
C ASN A 63 0.52 -16.88 11.06
N THR A 64 0.01 -15.72 10.74
CA THR A 64 -1.34 -15.49 10.23
C THR A 64 -1.26 -14.94 8.82
N GLU A 65 -2.07 -15.46 7.92
CA GLU A 65 -2.29 -14.89 6.60
C GLU A 65 -3.46 -13.91 6.65
N VAL A 66 -3.23 -12.69 6.19
CA VAL A 66 -4.23 -11.61 6.15
C VAL A 66 -4.45 -11.22 4.70
N GLU A 67 -5.70 -11.25 4.24
CA GLU A 67 -6.09 -10.83 2.91
C GLU A 67 -6.71 -9.43 2.98
N LEU A 68 -6.14 -8.49 2.22
CA LEU A 68 -6.66 -7.13 2.05
C LEU A 68 -7.23 -6.97 0.65
N ARG A 69 -8.48 -6.58 0.54
CA ARG A 69 -9.13 -6.19 -0.71
C ARG A 69 -8.84 -4.72 -1.00
N LEU A 70 -8.24 -4.46 -2.16
CA LEU A 70 -7.93 -3.10 -2.63
C LEU A 70 -9.07 -2.50 -3.45
N ASN A 71 -9.68 -3.32 -4.28
CA ASN A 71 -10.84 -3.04 -5.13
C ASN A 71 -11.54 -4.36 -5.49
N GLU A 72 -12.48 -4.36 -6.42
CA GLU A 72 -13.23 -5.56 -6.82
C GLU A 72 -12.34 -6.66 -7.42
N SER A 73 -11.27 -6.29 -8.13
CA SER A 73 -10.40 -7.22 -8.87
C SER A 73 -9.02 -7.45 -8.23
N SER A 74 -8.64 -6.63 -7.25
CA SER A 74 -7.28 -6.66 -6.71
C SER A 74 -7.27 -6.87 -5.20
N LYS A 75 -6.44 -7.81 -4.76
CA LYS A 75 -6.21 -8.11 -3.35
C LYS A 75 -4.72 -8.29 -3.05
N ILE A 76 -4.34 -8.08 -1.82
CA ILE A 76 -3.00 -8.34 -1.29
C ILE A 76 -3.11 -9.35 -0.16
N ILE A 77 -2.22 -10.33 -0.18
CA ILE A 77 -2.04 -11.32 0.87
C ILE A 77 -0.76 -10.96 1.63
N ALA A 78 -0.86 -10.82 2.93
CA ALA A 78 0.25 -10.61 3.83
C ALA A 78 0.40 -11.79 4.79
N THR A 79 1.63 -12.18 5.10
CA THR A 79 1.92 -13.16 6.16
C THR A 79 2.64 -12.42 7.29
N VAL A 80 1.99 -12.35 8.44
CA VAL A 80 2.48 -11.67 9.64
C VAL A 80 2.43 -12.60 10.84
N THR A 81 3.17 -12.29 11.92
CA THR A 81 3.11 -13.11 13.13
C THR A 81 1.74 -13.02 13.83
N ASN A 82 1.37 -14.05 14.56
CA ASN A 82 0.15 -14.04 15.37
C ASN A 82 0.17 -12.91 16.39
N GLU A 83 1.35 -12.60 16.92
CA GLU A 83 1.55 -11.49 17.85
C GLU A 83 1.26 -10.14 17.19
N SER A 84 1.79 -9.89 15.98
CA SER A 84 1.53 -8.66 15.23
C SER A 84 0.04 -8.46 14.96
N VAL A 85 -0.69 -9.53 14.59
CA VAL A 85 -2.14 -9.47 14.39
C VAL A 85 -2.87 -8.99 15.67
N LYS A 86 -2.44 -9.53 16.83
CA LYS A 86 -3.00 -9.17 18.14
C LYS A 86 -2.67 -7.72 18.51
N GLN A 87 -1.40 -7.32 18.40
CA GLN A 87 -0.94 -5.96 18.74
C GLN A 87 -1.59 -4.89 17.88
N MET A 88 -1.74 -5.13 16.57
CA MET A 88 -2.40 -4.22 15.64
C MET A 88 -3.94 -4.31 15.68
N GLY A 89 -4.52 -5.22 16.45
CA GLY A 89 -5.97 -5.39 16.52
C GLY A 89 -6.62 -5.76 15.17
N LEU A 90 -5.89 -6.47 14.29
CA LEU A 90 -6.39 -6.79 12.95
C LEU A 90 -7.59 -7.73 13.04
N LYS A 91 -8.69 -7.36 12.40
CA LYS A 91 -9.93 -8.14 12.35
C LYS A 91 -10.60 -8.00 10.98
N LYS A 92 -11.38 -9.01 10.60
CA LYS A 92 -12.18 -8.96 9.37
C LYS A 92 -13.09 -7.73 9.38
N GLY A 93 -13.16 -7.01 8.27
CA GLY A 93 -13.92 -5.77 8.11
C GLY A 93 -13.13 -4.50 8.45
N ALA A 94 -12.05 -4.58 9.25
CA ALA A 94 -11.18 -3.44 9.52
C ALA A 94 -10.36 -3.05 8.29
N TYR A 95 -9.81 -1.84 8.29
CA TYR A 95 -8.87 -1.38 7.28
C TYR A 95 -7.44 -1.54 7.77
N ALA A 96 -6.53 -1.76 6.83
CA ALA A 96 -5.09 -1.77 7.07
C ALA A 96 -4.35 -1.22 5.85
N ILE A 97 -3.12 -0.80 6.05
CA ILE A 97 -2.24 -0.32 4.98
C ILE A 97 -1.17 -1.39 4.73
N ALA A 98 -1.10 -1.86 3.48
CA ALA A 98 -0.02 -2.73 3.02
C ALA A 98 1.12 -1.89 2.45
N LEU A 99 2.31 -2.06 3.01
CA LEU A 99 3.54 -1.42 2.58
C LEU A 99 4.41 -2.45 1.85
N ILE A 100 4.81 -2.13 0.61
CA ILE A 100 5.67 -2.99 -0.20
C ILE A 100 6.83 -2.16 -0.76
N LYS A 101 8.05 -2.62 -0.51
CA LYS A 101 9.25 -2.00 -1.06
C LYS A 101 9.33 -2.28 -2.56
N SER A 102 9.58 -1.25 -3.37
CA SER A 102 9.62 -1.36 -4.84
C SER A 102 10.65 -2.38 -5.36
N SER A 103 11.75 -2.59 -4.64
CA SER A 103 12.77 -3.57 -4.98
C SER A 103 12.42 -5.02 -4.63
N TRP A 104 11.32 -5.28 -3.93
CA TRP A 104 10.84 -6.62 -3.61
C TRP A 104 9.84 -7.17 -4.62
N ILE A 105 9.52 -6.35 -5.62
CA ILE A 105 8.55 -6.69 -6.64
C ILE A 105 9.28 -7.20 -7.87
N ILE A 106 8.88 -8.36 -8.35
CA ILE A 106 9.32 -8.97 -9.60
C ILE A 106 8.24 -8.70 -10.64
N LEU A 107 8.63 -8.36 -11.86
CA LEU A 107 7.69 -8.26 -12.99
C LEU A 107 7.76 -9.49 -13.87
N SER A 108 6.61 -9.89 -14.39
CA SER A 108 6.48 -10.84 -15.49
C SER A 108 5.59 -10.26 -16.58
N THR A 109 5.86 -10.61 -17.82
CA THR A 109 4.96 -10.37 -18.96
C THR A 109 4.14 -11.60 -19.30
N ASP A 110 4.43 -12.74 -18.65
CA ASP A 110 3.69 -13.99 -18.77
C ASP A 110 2.55 -14.04 -17.76
N ARG A 111 1.33 -14.23 -18.26
CA ARG A 111 0.13 -14.35 -17.45
C ARG A 111 0.13 -15.63 -16.62
N ASP A 112 0.65 -16.71 -17.13
CA ASP A 112 0.47 -18.04 -16.57
C ASP A 112 1.70 -18.57 -15.83
N ILE A 113 2.66 -17.66 -15.55
CA ILE A 113 3.87 -17.99 -14.81
C ILE A 113 3.55 -18.67 -13.48
N THR A 114 4.09 -19.85 -13.27
CA THR A 114 4.02 -20.57 -12.00
C THR A 114 5.09 -20.06 -11.05
N THR A 115 4.70 -19.58 -9.87
CA THR A 115 5.61 -19.00 -8.89
C THR A 115 5.11 -19.21 -7.46
N SER A 116 6.03 -19.19 -6.50
CA SER A 116 5.71 -19.19 -5.06
C SER A 116 5.25 -17.82 -4.52
N ALA A 117 5.24 -16.78 -5.34
CA ALA A 117 4.72 -15.47 -4.95
C ALA A 117 3.18 -15.53 -4.87
N ARG A 118 2.64 -15.35 -3.65
CA ARG A 118 1.19 -15.38 -3.41
C ARG A 118 0.47 -14.13 -3.91
N ASN A 119 1.20 -13.03 -4.08
CA ASN A 119 0.68 -11.79 -4.64
C ASN A 119 1.01 -11.70 -6.11
N ARG A 120 -0.03 -11.46 -6.90
CA ARG A 120 0.03 -11.23 -8.34
C ARG A 120 -0.96 -10.13 -8.67
N LEU A 121 -0.45 -8.97 -9.04
CA LEU A 121 -1.25 -7.82 -9.44
C LEU A 121 -1.04 -7.55 -10.92
N GLU A 122 -2.10 -7.66 -11.70
CA GLU A 122 -2.11 -7.26 -13.09
C GLU A 122 -2.15 -5.74 -13.20
N GLY A 123 -1.37 -5.18 -14.11
CA GLY A 123 -1.37 -3.75 -14.36
C GLY A 123 -0.84 -3.41 -15.75
N THR A 124 -1.07 -2.18 -16.16
CA THR A 124 -0.57 -1.64 -17.42
C THR A 124 0.65 -0.76 -17.14
N VAL A 125 1.75 -0.96 -17.87
CA VAL A 125 2.95 -0.13 -17.76
C VAL A 125 2.61 1.31 -18.15
N ASN A 126 2.61 2.20 -17.15
CA ASN A 126 2.31 3.62 -17.34
C ASN A 126 3.57 4.42 -17.64
N LYS A 127 4.66 4.17 -16.90
CA LYS A 127 5.91 4.92 -17.03
C LYS A 127 7.12 4.00 -16.80
N ILE A 128 8.18 4.27 -17.57
CA ILE A 128 9.52 3.67 -17.41
C ILE A 128 10.50 4.82 -17.25
N ILE A 129 11.15 4.90 -16.09
CA ILE A 129 12.16 5.92 -15.78
C ILE A 129 13.51 5.19 -15.73
N LYS A 130 14.33 5.38 -16.77
CA LYS A 130 15.65 4.76 -16.87
C LYS A 130 16.68 5.51 -16.03
N GLY A 131 17.38 4.79 -15.16
CA GLY A 131 18.59 5.25 -14.49
C GLY A 131 19.82 4.61 -15.11
N LYS A 132 20.99 4.81 -14.49
CA LYS A 132 22.27 4.26 -15.01
C LYS A 132 22.32 2.73 -14.96
N VAL A 133 21.82 2.12 -13.88
CA VAL A 133 21.86 0.66 -13.64
C VAL A 133 20.45 0.08 -13.52
N ASN A 134 19.58 0.78 -12.84
CA ASN A 134 18.21 0.36 -12.57
C ASN A 134 17.20 1.29 -13.21
N SER A 135 16.01 0.77 -13.50
CA SER A 135 14.85 1.52 -13.98
C SER A 135 13.72 1.42 -12.95
N GLU A 136 12.99 2.51 -12.78
CA GLU A 136 11.70 2.49 -12.07
C GLU A 136 10.57 2.28 -13.09
N ILE A 137 9.77 1.25 -12.87
CA ILE A 137 8.60 0.93 -13.66
C ILE A 137 7.35 1.23 -12.84
N GLN A 138 6.44 1.99 -13.41
CA GLN A 138 5.15 2.28 -12.80
C GLN A 138 4.04 1.54 -13.53
N LEU A 139 3.29 0.71 -12.81
CA LEU A 139 2.09 0.04 -13.29
C LEU A 139 0.85 0.80 -12.82
N ASN A 140 -0.11 0.95 -13.71
CA ASN A 140 -1.48 1.35 -13.37
C ASN A 140 -2.28 0.07 -13.09
N LEU A 141 -2.82 -0.05 -11.87
CA LEU A 141 -3.63 -1.19 -11.42
C LEU A 141 -5.14 -0.94 -11.55
N GLY A 142 -5.54 0.19 -12.16
CA GLY A 142 -6.94 0.64 -12.17
C GLY A 142 -7.34 1.34 -10.87
N ALA A 143 -8.54 1.96 -10.86
CA ALA A 143 -9.09 2.68 -9.72
C ALA A 143 -8.08 3.64 -9.05
N GLU A 144 -7.34 4.39 -9.87
CA GLU A 144 -6.29 5.35 -9.47
C GLU A 144 -5.11 4.74 -8.69
N LYS A 145 -5.06 3.43 -8.54
CA LYS A 145 -3.96 2.74 -7.84
C LYS A 145 -2.77 2.55 -8.77
N ARG A 146 -1.61 2.90 -8.26
CA ARG A 146 -0.32 2.76 -8.97
C ARG A 146 0.63 1.93 -8.13
N LEU A 147 1.43 1.10 -8.81
CA LEU A 147 2.49 0.32 -8.21
C LEU A 147 3.81 0.69 -8.86
N SER A 148 4.83 0.98 -8.05
CA SER A 148 6.19 1.23 -8.52
C SER A 148 7.08 0.05 -8.18
N CYS A 149 7.86 -0.43 -9.15
CA CYS A 149 8.92 -1.40 -8.92
C CYS A 149 10.25 -0.93 -9.51
N ILE A 150 11.34 -1.42 -8.96
CA ILE A 150 12.70 -1.13 -9.40
C ILE A 150 13.30 -2.41 -9.96
N LEU A 151 13.68 -2.38 -11.22
CA LEU A 151 14.34 -3.48 -11.94
C LEU A 151 15.69 -3.04 -12.48
N THR A 152 16.59 -3.99 -12.73
CA THR A 152 17.80 -3.71 -13.51
C THR A 152 17.44 -3.34 -14.95
N ASN A 153 18.27 -2.53 -15.59
CA ASN A 153 18.07 -2.20 -17.01
C ASN A 153 18.09 -3.45 -17.89
N GLU A 154 18.90 -4.46 -17.52
CA GLU A 154 18.95 -5.76 -18.18
C GLU A 154 17.60 -6.47 -18.10
N SER A 155 16.98 -6.54 -16.91
CA SER A 155 15.64 -7.14 -16.74
C SER A 155 14.58 -6.42 -17.57
N VAL A 156 14.61 -5.09 -17.64
CA VAL A 156 13.69 -4.31 -18.47
C VAL A 156 13.83 -4.66 -19.94
N ASN A 157 15.08 -4.83 -20.42
CA ASN A 157 15.36 -5.20 -21.80
C ASN A 157 14.95 -6.64 -22.11
N SER A 158 15.29 -7.60 -21.22
CA SER A 158 14.94 -9.02 -21.37
C SER A 158 13.43 -9.24 -21.40
N LEU A 159 12.68 -8.53 -20.56
CA LEU A 159 11.22 -8.55 -20.55
C LEU A 159 10.60 -7.74 -21.69
N LYS A 160 11.40 -7.01 -22.48
CA LYS A 160 10.97 -6.11 -23.55
C LYS A 160 9.84 -5.18 -23.11
N LEU A 161 9.97 -4.64 -21.89
CA LEU A 161 8.92 -3.80 -21.30
C LEU A 161 8.70 -2.52 -22.10
N ARG A 162 7.44 -2.22 -22.39
CA ARG A 162 7.01 -1.04 -23.14
C ARG A 162 5.85 -0.35 -22.43
N LYS A 163 5.73 0.95 -22.61
CA LYS A 163 4.56 1.71 -22.16
C LYS A 163 3.27 1.14 -22.78
N ARG A 164 2.21 1.09 -22.02
CA ARG A 164 0.90 0.52 -22.35
C ARG A 164 0.85 -1.01 -22.47
N GLN A 165 1.93 -1.71 -22.13
CA GLN A 165 1.96 -3.17 -22.09
C GLN A 165 1.38 -3.66 -20.75
N THR A 166 0.63 -4.78 -20.80
CA THR A 166 0.23 -5.50 -19.59
C THR A 166 1.44 -6.19 -18.95
N ALA A 167 1.55 -6.08 -17.64
CA ALA A 167 2.56 -6.76 -16.84
C ALA A 167 1.98 -7.18 -15.48
N TYR A 168 2.60 -8.18 -14.88
CA TYR A 168 2.18 -8.79 -13.63
C TYR A 168 3.24 -8.51 -12.56
N ALA A 169 2.85 -7.79 -11.51
CA ALA A 169 3.70 -7.57 -10.34
C ALA A 169 3.56 -8.74 -9.38
N LEU A 170 4.67 -9.40 -9.09
CA LEU A 170 4.75 -10.59 -8.26
C LEU A 170 5.55 -10.28 -7.00
N PHE A 171 5.04 -10.63 -5.82
CA PHE A 171 5.76 -10.49 -4.56
C PHE A 171 5.27 -11.46 -3.50
N LYS A 172 6.17 -11.85 -2.60
CA LYS A 172 5.84 -12.80 -1.53
C LYS A 172 4.92 -12.16 -0.49
N ALA A 173 4.01 -12.96 0.08
CA ALA A 173 3.14 -12.51 1.18
C ALA A 173 3.95 -12.07 2.40
N SER A 174 5.09 -12.70 2.66
CA SER A 174 6.02 -12.32 3.73
C SER A 174 6.78 -11.01 3.48
N SER A 175 6.77 -10.49 2.25
CA SER A 175 7.37 -9.20 1.90
C SER A 175 6.38 -8.03 2.04
N VAL A 176 5.17 -8.28 2.54
CA VAL A 176 4.17 -7.25 2.81
C VAL A 176 4.24 -6.89 4.29
N ILE A 177 4.47 -5.61 4.56
CA ILE A 177 4.39 -5.06 5.92
C ILE A 177 2.98 -4.50 6.08
N LEU A 178 2.31 -4.84 7.17
CA LEU A 178 1.00 -4.27 7.51
C LEU A 178 1.15 -3.19 8.56
N MET A 179 0.28 -2.19 8.46
CA MET A 179 0.03 -1.18 9.48
C MET A 179 -1.47 -1.11 9.73
N SER A 180 -1.85 -0.99 10.99
CA SER A 180 -3.24 -0.64 11.38
C SER A 180 -3.54 0.79 10.89
N ASP A 181 -4.79 0.98 10.51
CA ASP A 181 -5.31 2.28 10.06
C ASP A 181 -5.89 3.01 11.27
#